data_e2608bfa2c9660ae275778f32fdd0113
#
_entry.id   e2608bfa2c9660ae275778f32fdd0113
#
_cell.length_a   1.000
_cell.length_b   1.000
_cell.length_c   1.000
_cell.angle_alpha   90.00
_cell.angle_beta   90.00
_cell.angle_gamma   90.00
#
_symmetry.space_group_name_H-M   'P 1'
#
loop_
_entity.id
_entity.type
_entity.pdbx_description
1 polymer ?
#
loop_
_entity_poly.entity_id
_entity_poly.type
_entity_poly.pdbx_seq_one_letter_code
_entity_poly.pdbx_strand_id
1 'polypeptide(L)'
;MDQAVVIRPRFEPGRRIIAVSDVHGNLDFFRGLMDQVGLTPSDILVLVGDLLEKGPDSLALLRYVMELSRTHTVYPLCGNCDGLVLRFFDTDELDGRFYSAYLPIHPESTIRQLAEELGFSNWRDFPALRAALREAYPEIRAWLRGLPTILETEHLLFVHGGVPSREHMETLNRWKCMKNDNFLGQGHRFDKYVVVGHWPVTLYHPHIPSAAPLFAREQNIISIDGGCVLKLDGQLNALIFPTEDSDTFTWQAYDGLPVYTALDRQGGLPRLHQHPLGPIRPGAAGVRRRVFPVPAPGVRPGAVYPDLLPPAGWGAAVVRGLHGLPPARPPR
;
A
#
# COMPACT_ATOMS: atom_id res chain seq x y z
N MET A 1 -7.16 -22.98 12.18
CA MET A 1 -6.82 -21.90 11.22
C MET A 1 -7.84 -20.81 11.41
N ASP A 2 -7.40 -19.58 11.56
CA ASP A 2 -8.33 -18.47 11.79
C ASP A 2 -9.17 -18.20 10.56
N GLN A 3 -10.47 -18.06 10.77
CA GLN A 3 -11.42 -17.68 9.72
C GLN A 3 -11.38 -16.16 9.49
N ALA A 4 -11.78 -15.74 8.30
CA ALA A 4 -11.92 -14.32 7.98
C ALA A 4 -12.99 -13.67 8.84
N VAL A 5 -12.70 -12.48 9.36
CA VAL A 5 -13.65 -11.65 10.08
C VAL A 5 -14.25 -10.68 9.08
N VAL A 6 -15.55 -10.84 8.81
CA VAL A 6 -16.30 -10.01 7.85
C VAL A 6 -17.16 -9.02 8.62
N ILE A 7 -17.03 -7.74 8.29
CA ILE A 7 -17.94 -6.70 8.80
C ILE A 7 -18.79 -6.15 7.67
N ARG A 8 -20.05 -5.80 7.99
CA ARG A 8 -21.03 -5.24 7.03
C ARG A 8 -21.65 -3.96 7.59
N PRO A 9 -20.87 -2.88 7.67
CA PRO A 9 -21.40 -1.61 8.11
C PRO A 9 -22.38 -1.06 7.08
N ARG A 10 -23.37 -0.28 7.57
CA ARG A 10 -24.17 0.58 6.71
C ARG A 10 -23.54 1.96 6.71
N PHE A 11 -23.15 2.43 5.55
CA PHE A 11 -22.68 3.80 5.40
C PHE A 11 -23.86 4.75 5.29
N GLU A 12 -23.74 5.92 5.91
CA GLU A 12 -24.74 6.97 5.76
C GLU A 12 -24.69 7.51 4.32
N PRO A 13 -25.87 7.69 3.67
CA PRO A 13 -25.93 8.20 2.31
C PRO A 13 -25.22 9.56 2.15
N GLY A 14 -24.58 9.75 1.01
CA GLY A 14 -23.92 11.02 0.66
C GLY A 14 -22.55 11.24 1.29
N ARG A 15 -22.04 10.29 2.09
CA ARG A 15 -20.68 10.36 2.63
C ARG A 15 -19.66 9.89 1.59
N ARG A 16 -18.58 10.67 1.46
CA ARG A 16 -17.42 10.32 0.63
C ARG A 16 -16.63 9.19 1.30
N ILE A 17 -16.20 8.21 0.51
CA ILE A 17 -15.38 7.09 0.99
C ILE A 17 -13.97 7.24 0.41
N ILE A 18 -12.98 7.19 1.28
CA ILE A 18 -11.56 7.26 0.93
C ILE A 18 -10.93 5.92 1.34
N ALA A 19 -10.34 5.20 0.37
CA ALA A 19 -9.64 3.94 0.63
C ALA A 19 -8.14 4.10 0.39
N VAL A 20 -7.33 3.65 1.36
CA VAL A 20 -5.86 3.68 1.33
C VAL A 20 -5.34 2.32 1.75
N SER A 21 -4.25 1.86 1.15
CA SER A 21 -3.63 0.56 1.45
C SER A 21 -2.11 0.67 1.56
N ASP A 22 -1.49 -0.30 2.25
CA ASP A 22 -0.04 -0.52 2.24
C ASP A 22 0.77 0.71 2.66
N VAL A 23 0.38 1.30 3.79
CA VAL A 23 1.05 2.49 4.36
C VAL A 23 2.44 2.14 4.91
N HIS A 24 2.57 0.92 5.46
CA HIS A 24 3.83 0.37 5.93
C HIS A 24 4.62 1.32 6.85
N GLY A 25 3.99 1.86 7.89
CA GLY A 25 4.67 2.70 8.87
C GLY A 25 5.16 4.04 8.33
N ASN A 26 4.73 4.49 7.15
CA ASN A 26 5.11 5.79 6.60
C ASN A 26 4.11 6.87 7.01
N LEU A 27 4.24 7.35 8.25
CA LEU A 27 3.35 8.35 8.83
C LEU A 27 3.34 9.67 8.04
N ASP A 28 4.49 10.10 7.56
CA ASP A 28 4.60 11.37 6.82
C ASP A 28 3.84 11.30 5.49
N PHE A 29 3.95 10.17 4.77
CA PHE A 29 3.18 9.98 3.53
C PHE A 29 1.68 9.89 3.83
N PHE A 30 1.31 9.21 4.91
CA PHE A 30 -0.08 9.08 5.28
C PHE A 30 -0.70 10.45 5.62
N ARG A 31 -0.02 11.26 6.44
CA ARG A 31 -0.46 12.63 6.77
C ARG A 31 -0.54 13.51 5.51
N GLY A 32 0.52 13.51 4.69
CA GLY A 32 0.56 14.29 3.47
C GLY A 32 -0.57 13.92 2.51
N LEU A 33 -0.90 12.63 2.38
CA LEU A 33 -2.03 12.18 1.57
C LEU A 33 -3.37 12.62 2.18
N MET A 34 -3.56 12.49 3.50
CA MET A 34 -4.80 12.92 4.18
C MET A 34 -5.03 14.42 4.06
N ASP A 35 -3.97 15.22 4.20
CA ASP A 35 -4.03 16.67 3.98
C ASP A 35 -4.38 17.00 2.52
N GLN A 36 -3.75 16.31 1.58
CA GLN A 36 -3.99 16.52 0.14
C GLN A 36 -5.42 16.18 -0.28
N VAL A 37 -5.98 15.06 0.20
CA VAL A 37 -7.38 14.69 -0.09
C VAL A 37 -8.39 15.52 0.69
N GLY A 38 -7.93 16.28 1.69
CA GLY A 38 -8.77 17.07 2.58
C GLY A 38 -9.72 16.18 3.38
N LEU A 39 -9.17 15.21 4.14
CA LEU A 39 -9.95 14.33 5.00
C LEU A 39 -10.72 15.14 6.05
N THR A 40 -12.00 14.84 6.24
CA THR A 40 -12.88 15.47 7.21
C THR A 40 -13.65 14.43 8.05
N PRO A 41 -14.19 14.78 9.22
CA PRO A 41 -15.04 13.86 10.00
C PRO A 41 -16.29 13.35 9.27
N SER A 42 -16.75 14.05 8.23
CA SER A 42 -17.88 13.62 7.40
C SER A 42 -17.51 12.50 6.40
N ASP A 43 -16.23 12.25 6.19
CA ASP A 43 -15.77 11.19 5.31
C ASP A 43 -15.74 9.83 6.01
N ILE A 44 -15.68 8.76 5.21
CA ILE A 44 -15.41 7.41 5.66
C ILE A 44 -14.03 7.03 5.14
N LEU A 45 -13.11 6.72 6.06
CA LEU A 45 -11.78 6.26 5.72
C LEU A 45 -11.69 4.75 5.88
N VAL A 46 -11.36 4.04 4.81
CA VAL A 46 -11.10 2.59 4.84
C VAL A 46 -9.60 2.36 4.62
N LEU A 47 -8.95 1.77 5.61
CA LEU A 47 -7.53 1.39 5.52
C LEU A 47 -7.45 -0.10 5.15
N VAL A 48 -7.02 -0.41 3.93
CA VAL A 48 -7.14 -1.74 3.33
C VAL A 48 -5.93 -2.63 3.68
N GLY A 49 -5.47 -2.55 4.93
CA GLY A 49 -4.40 -3.39 5.48
C GLY A 49 -2.98 -2.92 5.21
N ASP A 50 -2.03 -3.66 5.79
CA ASP A 50 -0.60 -3.39 5.79
C ASP A 50 -0.25 -1.96 6.24
N LEU A 51 -0.78 -1.60 7.40
CA LEU A 51 -0.44 -0.35 8.06
C LEU A 51 0.97 -0.38 8.65
N LEU A 52 1.37 -1.55 9.16
CA LEU A 52 2.58 -1.75 9.94
C LEU A 52 3.68 -2.41 9.11
N GLU A 53 4.88 -2.49 9.70
CA GLU A 53 6.08 -3.13 9.16
C GLU A 53 6.72 -2.39 7.97
N LYS A 54 8.00 -2.63 7.75
CA LYS A 54 8.81 -2.20 6.60
C LYS A 54 9.15 -0.70 6.53
N GLY A 55 8.36 0.16 7.13
CA GLY A 55 8.61 1.60 7.15
C GLY A 55 9.12 2.10 8.51
N PRO A 56 9.56 3.36 8.57
CA PRO A 56 10.32 3.85 9.72
C PRO A 56 9.47 4.05 10.99
N ASP A 57 8.18 4.36 10.85
CA ASP A 57 7.37 4.92 11.95
C ASP A 57 6.09 4.12 12.20
N SER A 58 6.16 2.77 12.17
CA SER A 58 4.98 1.89 12.33
C SER A 58 4.23 2.18 13.64
N LEU A 59 4.95 2.37 14.75
CA LEU A 59 4.33 2.63 16.05
C LEU A 59 3.66 4.00 16.11
N ALA A 60 4.30 5.02 15.55
CA ALA A 60 3.72 6.37 15.47
C ALA A 60 2.50 6.40 14.55
N LEU A 61 2.54 5.70 13.41
CA LEU A 61 1.39 5.55 12.52
C LEU A 61 0.22 4.84 13.22
N LEU A 62 0.49 3.74 13.92
CA LEU A 62 -0.52 2.99 14.65
C LEU A 62 -1.26 3.89 15.65
N ARG A 63 -0.50 4.63 16.49
CA ARG A 63 -1.06 5.58 17.45
C ARG A 63 -1.86 6.69 16.78
N TYR A 64 -1.35 7.20 15.67
CA TYR A 64 -2.05 8.22 14.89
C TYR A 64 -3.40 7.70 14.35
N VAL A 65 -3.45 6.48 13.80
CA VAL A 65 -4.71 5.88 13.32
C VAL A 65 -5.67 5.60 14.47
N MET A 66 -5.18 5.12 15.60
CA MET A 66 -6.01 4.91 16.80
C MET A 66 -6.62 6.24 17.28
N GLU A 67 -5.87 7.34 17.28
CA GLU A 67 -6.38 8.66 17.65
C GLU A 67 -7.35 9.22 16.62
N LEU A 68 -7.03 9.09 15.33
CA LEU A 68 -7.90 9.50 14.23
C LEU A 68 -9.27 8.81 14.31
N SER A 69 -9.30 7.54 14.71
CA SER A 69 -10.53 6.76 14.86
C SER A 69 -11.46 7.26 15.99
N ARG A 70 -10.99 8.17 16.86
CA ARG A 70 -11.83 8.80 17.89
C ARG A 70 -12.66 9.97 17.37
N THR A 71 -12.22 10.56 16.27
CA THR A 71 -12.81 11.79 15.72
C THR A 71 -13.38 11.61 14.32
N HIS A 72 -12.97 10.56 13.63
CA HIS A 72 -13.37 10.23 12.25
C HIS A 72 -13.95 8.81 12.18
N THR A 73 -14.75 8.56 11.15
CA THR A 73 -15.19 7.20 10.82
C THR A 73 -14.09 6.47 10.08
N VAL A 74 -13.34 5.62 10.77
CA VAL A 74 -12.20 4.86 10.22
C VAL A 74 -12.45 3.37 10.33
N TYR A 75 -12.28 2.65 9.24
CA TYR A 75 -12.35 1.19 9.17
C TYR A 75 -10.97 0.62 8.79
N PRO A 76 -10.09 0.35 9.76
CA PRO A 76 -8.83 -0.33 9.48
C PRO A 76 -9.07 -1.82 9.29
N LEU A 77 -8.61 -2.39 8.17
CA LEU A 77 -8.59 -3.82 7.90
C LEU A 77 -7.21 -4.41 8.21
N CYS A 78 -7.18 -5.70 8.46
CA CYS A 78 -5.94 -6.43 8.69
C CYS A 78 -5.27 -6.82 7.37
N GLY A 79 -4.04 -6.37 7.15
CA GLY A 79 -3.14 -6.90 6.15
C GLY A 79 -2.25 -8.03 6.70
N ASN A 80 -1.43 -8.62 5.85
CA ASN A 80 -0.55 -9.71 6.28
C ASN A 80 0.57 -9.23 7.23
N CYS A 81 1.04 -7.99 7.06
CA CYS A 81 2.05 -7.41 7.95
C CYS A 81 1.47 -7.08 9.33
N ASP A 82 0.24 -6.56 9.39
CA ASP A 82 -0.48 -6.35 10.66
C ASP A 82 -0.72 -7.69 11.38
N GLY A 83 -1.12 -8.72 10.61
CA GLY A 83 -1.29 -10.08 11.10
C GLY A 83 0.00 -10.71 11.61
N LEU A 84 1.16 -10.36 11.03
CA LEU A 84 2.47 -10.78 11.51
C LEU A 84 2.75 -10.24 12.92
N VAL A 85 2.50 -8.94 13.14
CA VAL A 85 2.69 -8.31 14.45
C VAL A 85 1.74 -8.91 15.47
N LEU A 86 0.45 -9.08 15.14
CA LEU A 86 -0.52 -9.73 16.02
C LEU A 86 -0.11 -11.16 16.39
N ARG A 87 0.38 -11.94 15.42
CA ARG A 87 0.85 -13.31 15.65
C ARG A 87 2.00 -13.33 16.66
N PHE A 88 2.91 -12.36 16.64
CA PHE A 88 3.97 -12.27 17.64
C PHE A 88 3.40 -12.09 19.05
N PHE A 89 2.36 -11.28 19.22
CA PHE A 89 1.69 -11.12 20.50
C PHE A 89 0.95 -12.38 20.95
N ASP A 90 0.30 -13.12 20.04
CA ASP A 90 -0.75 -14.08 20.39
C ASP A 90 -0.30 -15.53 20.46
N THR A 91 0.74 -15.89 19.71
CA THR A 91 1.17 -17.28 19.57
C THR A 91 2.30 -17.60 20.55
N ASP A 92 2.11 -18.59 21.43
CA ASP A 92 3.15 -19.07 22.32
C ASP A 92 4.11 -20.03 21.59
N GLU A 93 3.60 -20.76 20.60
CA GLU A 93 4.39 -21.58 19.67
C GLU A 93 4.80 -20.75 18.46
N LEU A 94 5.69 -19.77 18.68
CA LEU A 94 6.26 -19.02 17.59
C LEU A 94 7.14 -19.92 16.74
N ASP A 95 7.01 -19.80 15.41
CA ASP A 95 8.08 -20.22 14.51
C ASP A 95 9.32 -19.34 14.76
N GLY A 96 10.10 -19.76 15.76
CA GLY A 96 11.32 -19.06 16.16
C GLY A 96 12.30 -18.90 14.99
N ARG A 97 12.23 -19.78 13.98
CA ARG A 97 13.07 -19.69 12.78
C ARG A 97 12.68 -18.47 11.94
N PHE A 98 11.37 -18.24 11.77
CA PHE A 98 10.90 -17.07 11.01
C PHE A 98 11.35 -15.77 11.67
N TYR A 99 11.04 -15.55 12.96
CA TYR A 99 11.39 -14.29 13.64
C TYR A 99 12.90 -14.14 13.83
N SER A 100 13.64 -15.23 14.04
CA SER A 100 15.11 -15.22 14.11
C SER A 100 15.77 -14.82 12.80
N ALA A 101 15.12 -15.10 11.66
CA ALA A 101 15.59 -14.66 10.35
C ALA A 101 15.11 -13.24 10.00
N TYR A 102 13.86 -12.91 10.35
CA TYR A 102 13.19 -11.67 9.99
C TYR A 102 13.70 -10.45 10.77
N LEU A 103 13.64 -10.51 12.11
CA LEU A 103 13.93 -9.33 12.96
C LEU A 103 15.35 -8.76 12.84
N PRO A 104 16.42 -9.58 12.58
CA PRO A 104 17.76 -9.03 12.37
C PRO A 104 17.92 -8.17 11.11
N ILE A 105 17.18 -8.50 10.06
CA ILE A 105 17.27 -7.80 8.77
C ILE A 105 16.21 -6.72 8.61
N HIS A 106 15.27 -6.62 9.57
CA HIS A 106 14.22 -5.61 9.64
C HIS A 106 14.30 -4.82 10.95
N PRO A 107 15.31 -3.95 11.11
CA PRO A 107 15.42 -3.08 12.29
C PRO A 107 14.24 -2.15 12.47
N GLU A 108 13.55 -1.82 11.37
CA GLU A 108 12.35 -0.99 11.30
C GLU A 108 11.06 -1.73 11.69
N SER A 109 11.11 -3.04 11.99
CA SER A 109 9.89 -3.78 12.30
C SER A 109 9.19 -3.24 13.57
N THR A 110 7.87 -3.29 13.56
CA THR A 110 7.03 -2.83 14.68
C THR A 110 7.40 -3.53 15.99
N ILE A 111 7.73 -4.82 15.93
CA ILE A 111 8.15 -5.59 17.10
C ILE A 111 9.42 -5.01 17.70
N ARG A 112 10.37 -4.62 16.86
CA ARG A 112 11.61 -3.99 17.32
C ARG A 112 11.40 -2.57 17.82
N GLN A 113 10.55 -1.78 17.17
CA GLN A 113 10.16 -0.44 17.66
C GLN A 113 9.53 -0.52 19.06
N LEU A 114 8.62 -1.49 19.28
CA LEU A 114 8.03 -1.73 20.61
C LEU A 114 9.06 -2.18 21.64
N ALA A 115 9.97 -3.07 21.26
CA ALA A 115 11.05 -3.53 22.16
C ALA A 115 11.99 -2.39 22.54
N GLU A 116 12.36 -1.54 21.59
CA GLU A 116 13.20 -0.37 21.79
C GLU A 116 12.54 0.67 22.70
N GLU A 117 11.28 1.00 22.46
CA GLU A 117 10.51 1.92 23.31
C GLU A 117 10.41 1.41 24.75
N LEU A 118 10.25 0.10 24.93
CA LEU A 118 10.24 -0.54 26.24
C LEU A 118 11.62 -0.64 26.91
N GLY A 119 12.70 -0.33 26.19
CA GLY A 119 14.07 -0.53 26.66
C GLY A 119 14.48 -2.00 26.76
N PHE A 120 13.79 -2.88 26.03
CA PHE A 120 14.05 -4.33 26.06
C PHE A 120 15.22 -4.68 25.14
N SER A 121 16.42 -4.79 25.71
CA SER A 121 17.66 -4.96 24.94
C SER A 121 17.83 -6.34 24.30
N ASN A 122 17.36 -7.40 24.98
CA ASN A 122 17.49 -8.78 24.49
C ASN A 122 16.31 -9.23 23.64
N TRP A 123 16.01 -8.49 22.57
CA TRP A 123 14.87 -8.79 21.69
C TRP A 123 14.93 -10.18 21.00
N ARG A 124 16.06 -10.92 21.13
CA ARG A 124 16.17 -12.30 20.63
C ARG A 124 15.58 -13.34 21.58
N ASP A 125 15.34 -12.98 22.82
CA ASP A 125 14.58 -13.81 23.77
C ASP A 125 13.07 -13.59 23.51
N PHE A 126 12.56 -14.25 22.50
CA PHE A 126 11.17 -14.06 22.05
C PHE A 126 10.12 -14.37 23.11
N PRO A 127 10.24 -15.42 23.95
CA PRO A 127 9.31 -15.64 25.04
C PRO A 127 9.28 -14.48 26.03
N ALA A 128 10.44 -14.01 26.48
CA ALA A 128 10.54 -12.90 27.41
C ALA A 128 10.07 -11.57 26.79
N LEU A 129 10.50 -11.27 25.55
CA LEU A 129 10.05 -10.09 24.83
C LEU A 129 8.53 -10.08 24.67
N ARG A 130 7.93 -11.18 24.23
CA ARG A 130 6.48 -11.29 24.06
C ARG A 130 5.71 -11.07 25.36
N ALA A 131 6.19 -11.67 26.46
CA ALA A 131 5.60 -11.47 27.78
C ALA A 131 5.63 -9.98 28.17
N ALA A 132 6.79 -9.32 28.01
CA ALA A 132 6.93 -7.90 28.28
C ALA A 132 6.04 -7.02 27.38
N LEU A 133 5.96 -7.32 26.08
CA LEU A 133 5.08 -6.58 25.16
C LEU A 133 3.58 -6.78 25.48
N ARG A 134 3.18 -8.00 25.87
CA ARG A 134 1.78 -8.25 26.29
C ARG A 134 1.38 -7.47 27.53
N GLU A 135 2.31 -7.29 28.45
CA GLU A 135 2.10 -6.52 29.67
C GLU A 135 2.08 -5.01 29.40
N ALA A 136 3.04 -4.53 28.59
CA ALA A 136 3.21 -3.11 28.36
C ALA A 136 2.22 -2.51 27.34
N TYR A 137 1.74 -3.30 26.37
CA TYR A 137 0.92 -2.82 25.25
C TYR A 137 -0.38 -3.63 25.05
N PRO A 138 -1.21 -3.80 26.10
CA PRO A 138 -2.46 -4.55 25.98
C PRO A 138 -3.45 -3.89 25.02
N GLU A 139 -3.45 -2.55 24.90
CA GLU A 139 -4.30 -1.78 24.00
C GLU A 139 -3.92 -1.98 22.53
N ILE A 140 -2.62 -2.02 22.20
CA ILE A 140 -2.14 -2.29 20.84
C ILE A 140 -2.53 -3.71 20.43
N ARG A 141 -2.32 -4.68 21.31
CA ARG A 141 -2.73 -6.06 21.08
C ARG A 141 -4.24 -6.19 20.86
N ALA A 142 -5.05 -5.52 21.68
CA ALA A 142 -6.50 -5.52 21.55
C ALA A 142 -6.95 -4.90 20.24
N TRP A 143 -6.33 -3.78 19.84
CA TRP A 143 -6.63 -3.09 18.60
C TRP A 143 -6.32 -3.99 17.38
N LEU A 144 -5.12 -4.60 17.32
CA LEU A 144 -4.74 -5.51 16.25
C LEU A 144 -5.67 -6.73 16.15
N ARG A 145 -6.11 -7.28 17.29
CA ARG A 145 -7.08 -8.38 17.32
C ARG A 145 -8.46 -7.99 16.79
N GLY A 146 -8.84 -6.73 17.00
CA GLY A 146 -10.10 -6.16 16.54
C GLY A 146 -10.15 -5.88 15.05
N LEU A 147 -9.04 -5.91 14.32
CA LEU A 147 -9.00 -5.65 12.89
C LEU A 147 -9.79 -6.70 12.10
N PRO A 148 -10.85 -6.32 11.37
CA PRO A 148 -11.54 -7.21 10.46
C PRO A 148 -10.65 -7.53 9.25
N THR A 149 -10.98 -8.63 8.57
CA THR A 149 -10.29 -9.06 7.35
C THR A 149 -10.94 -8.48 6.10
N ILE A 150 -12.26 -8.38 6.13
CA ILE A 150 -13.08 -7.99 4.98
C ILE A 150 -14.13 -6.98 5.48
N LEU A 151 -14.31 -5.91 4.72
CA LEU A 151 -15.43 -5.00 4.85
C LEU A 151 -16.28 -5.09 3.58
N GLU A 152 -17.55 -5.42 3.73
CA GLU A 152 -18.51 -5.48 2.64
C GLU A 152 -19.68 -4.53 2.90
N THR A 153 -20.02 -3.73 1.90
CA THR A 153 -21.27 -2.96 1.86
C THR A 153 -22.15 -3.45 0.70
N GLU A 154 -23.21 -2.75 0.40
CA GLU A 154 -24.09 -3.12 -0.72
C GLU A 154 -23.34 -3.07 -2.06
N HIS A 155 -22.53 -2.04 -2.29
CA HIS A 155 -21.86 -1.79 -3.58
C HIS A 155 -20.34 -1.98 -3.57
N LEU A 156 -19.70 -2.02 -2.40
CA LEU A 156 -18.25 -2.08 -2.26
C LEU A 156 -17.81 -3.27 -1.41
N LEU A 157 -16.64 -3.82 -1.73
CA LEU A 157 -15.95 -4.80 -0.93
C LEU A 157 -14.49 -4.39 -0.79
N PHE A 158 -13.98 -4.38 0.43
CA PHE A 158 -12.58 -4.07 0.73
C PHE A 158 -11.93 -5.27 1.40
N VAL A 159 -10.79 -5.70 0.89
CA VAL A 159 -10.00 -6.80 1.44
C VAL A 159 -8.54 -6.62 1.03
N HIS A 160 -7.59 -6.88 1.93
CA HIS A 160 -6.20 -6.58 1.65
C HIS A 160 -5.64 -7.37 0.45
N GLY A 161 -5.71 -8.71 0.46
CA GLY A 161 -5.14 -9.54 -0.61
C GLY A 161 -6.16 -9.99 -1.67
N GLY A 162 -7.38 -10.27 -1.26
CA GLY A 162 -8.45 -10.73 -2.16
C GLY A 162 -9.27 -11.89 -1.63
N VAL A 163 -10.35 -12.19 -2.33
CA VAL A 163 -11.25 -13.31 -2.04
C VAL A 163 -11.64 -14.04 -3.34
N PRO A 164 -11.83 -15.38 -3.32
CA PRO A 164 -12.18 -16.12 -4.53
C PRO A 164 -13.60 -15.82 -5.03
N SER A 165 -14.50 -15.50 -4.10
CA SER A 165 -15.88 -15.08 -4.36
C SER A 165 -16.45 -14.36 -3.13
N ARG A 166 -17.67 -13.81 -3.26
CA ARG A 166 -18.42 -13.22 -2.13
C ARG A 166 -19.19 -14.27 -1.32
N GLU A 167 -19.26 -15.49 -1.80
CA GLU A 167 -19.97 -16.56 -1.13
C GLU A 167 -19.13 -17.11 0.04
N HIS A 168 -19.78 -17.27 1.19
CA HIS A 168 -19.20 -17.90 2.38
C HIS A 168 -17.86 -17.26 2.84
N MET A 169 -17.71 -15.94 2.71
CA MET A 169 -16.47 -15.23 3.07
C MET A 169 -16.04 -15.49 4.53
N GLU A 170 -16.99 -15.70 5.43
CA GLU A 170 -16.74 -16.00 6.85
C GLU A 170 -16.04 -17.34 7.08
N THR A 171 -16.11 -18.26 6.10
CA THR A 171 -15.46 -19.57 6.18
C THR A 171 -14.06 -19.57 5.56
N LEU A 172 -13.68 -18.50 4.90
CA LEU A 172 -12.37 -18.39 4.26
C LEU A 172 -11.25 -18.36 5.29
N ASN A 173 -10.11 -18.89 4.90
CA ASN A 173 -8.90 -18.74 5.71
C ASN A 173 -8.45 -17.28 5.72
N ARG A 174 -8.38 -16.68 6.93
CA ARG A 174 -7.99 -15.27 7.12
C ARG A 174 -6.68 -14.91 6.44
N TRP A 175 -5.65 -15.74 6.61
CA TRP A 175 -4.34 -15.50 6.02
C TRP A 175 -4.39 -15.44 4.49
N LYS A 176 -5.16 -16.32 3.84
CA LYS A 176 -5.31 -16.32 2.39
C LYS A 176 -6.02 -15.08 1.85
N CYS A 177 -6.92 -14.49 2.64
CA CYS A 177 -7.57 -13.23 2.27
C CYS A 177 -6.60 -12.03 2.37
N MET A 178 -5.63 -12.12 3.28
CA MET A 178 -4.61 -11.07 3.46
C MET A 178 -3.40 -11.27 2.53
N LYS A 179 -2.95 -12.51 2.33
CA LYS A 179 -1.77 -12.88 1.53
C LYS A 179 -2.22 -13.62 0.26
N ASN A 180 -2.57 -12.87 -0.77
CA ASN A 180 -3.05 -13.38 -2.04
C ASN A 180 -2.33 -12.68 -3.21
N ASP A 181 -1.17 -13.21 -3.55
CA ASP A 181 -0.30 -12.64 -4.58
C ASP A 181 -0.97 -12.68 -5.96
N ASN A 182 -0.79 -11.62 -6.75
CA ASN A 182 -1.30 -11.53 -8.13
C ASN A 182 -2.80 -11.80 -8.27
N PHE A 183 -3.61 -11.18 -7.40
CA PHE A 183 -5.06 -11.43 -7.35
C PHE A 183 -5.78 -11.12 -8.67
N LEU A 184 -5.44 -10.02 -9.35
CA LEU A 184 -6.04 -9.67 -10.63
C LEU A 184 -5.76 -10.73 -11.71
N GLY A 185 -4.58 -11.35 -11.66
CA GLY A 185 -4.20 -12.41 -12.60
C GLY A 185 -4.97 -13.72 -12.43
N GLN A 186 -5.71 -13.88 -11.34
CA GLN A 186 -6.51 -15.08 -11.06
C GLN A 186 -7.85 -15.11 -11.81
N GLY A 187 -8.27 -13.99 -12.40
CA GLY A 187 -9.45 -13.93 -13.28
C GLY A 187 -10.80 -13.93 -12.55
N HIS A 188 -10.83 -13.69 -11.23
CA HIS A 188 -12.08 -13.55 -10.49
C HIS A 188 -12.89 -12.36 -11.00
N ARG A 189 -14.22 -12.45 -10.93
CA ARG A 189 -15.16 -11.41 -11.35
C ARG A 189 -16.21 -11.18 -10.29
N PHE A 190 -16.57 -9.92 -10.09
CA PHE A 190 -17.53 -9.50 -9.06
C PHE A 190 -18.63 -8.63 -9.66
N ASP A 191 -19.77 -8.62 -9.01
CA ASP A 191 -20.94 -7.79 -9.33
C ASP A 191 -20.90 -6.41 -8.68
N LYS A 192 -19.90 -6.16 -7.81
CA LYS A 192 -19.60 -4.89 -7.15
C LYS A 192 -18.11 -4.60 -7.22
N TYR A 193 -17.69 -3.37 -6.90
CA TYR A 193 -16.27 -3.04 -6.83
C TYR A 193 -15.58 -3.75 -5.67
N VAL A 194 -14.48 -4.42 -5.97
CA VAL A 194 -13.58 -5.03 -4.98
C VAL A 194 -12.28 -4.24 -4.96
N VAL A 195 -11.99 -3.61 -3.83
CA VAL A 195 -10.77 -2.81 -3.63
C VAL A 195 -9.74 -3.64 -2.86
N VAL A 196 -8.55 -3.78 -3.42
CA VAL A 196 -7.44 -4.58 -2.86
C VAL A 196 -6.13 -3.80 -2.80
N GLY A 197 -5.25 -4.21 -1.89
CA GLY A 197 -3.86 -3.80 -1.77
C GLY A 197 -2.89 -4.95 -2.03
N HIS A 198 -1.89 -5.10 -1.13
CA HIS A 198 -0.96 -6.22 -1.00
C HIS A 198 0.03 -6.40 -2.16
N TRP A 199 -0.45 -6.40 -3.40
CA TRP A 199 0.38 -6.63 -4.58
C TRP A 199 0.62 -5.32 -5.30
N PRO A 200 1.82 -4.74 -5.21
CA PRO A 200 2.10 -3.45 -5.85
C PRO A 200 1.68 -3.42 -7.32
N VAL A 201 0.93 -2.38 -7.70
CA VAL A 201 0.36 -2.25 -9.05
C VAL A 201 1.42 -2.34 -10.14
N THR A 202 2.66 -1.91 -9.84
CA THR A 202 3.81 -2.03 -10.75
C THR A 202 4.18 -3.47 -11.09
N LEU A 203 3.77 -4.46 -10.27
CA LEU A 203 4.03 -5.88 -10.53
C LEU A 203 3.03 -6.50 -11.51
N TYR A 204 1.84 -5.91 -11.67
CA TYR A 204 0.90 -6.33 -12.72
C TYR A 204 1.35 -5.87 -14.11
N HIS A 205 2.02 -4.72 -14.17
CA HIS A 205 2.48 -4.08 -15.42
C HIS A 205 3.95 -3.65 -15.33
N PRO A 206 4.90 -4.59 -15.27
CA PRO A 206 6.31 -4.28 -15.02
C PRO A 206 6.96 -3.40 -16.11
N HIS A 207 6.31 -3.26 -17.26
CA HIS A 207 6.78 -2.40 -18.36
C HIS A 207 6.17 -1.00 -18.35
N ILE A 208 5.19 -0.74 -17.48
CA ILE A 208 4.53 0.57 -17.33
C ILE A 208 5.06 1.20 -16.04
N PRO A 209 5.82 2.31 -16.11
CA PRO A 209 6.36 2.96 -14.92
C PRO A 209 5.29 3.79 -14.21
N SER A 210 4.24 3.12 -13.71
CA SER A 210 3.13 3.76 -13.01
C SER A 210 2.80 2.99 -11.74
N ALA A 211 2.71 3.70 -10.61
CA ALA A 211 2.23 3.21 -9.34
C ALA A 211 0.77 3.66 -9.05
N ALA A 212 0.08 4.20 -10.06
CA ALA A 212 -1.32 4.61 -9.97
C ALA A 212 -2.25 3.40 -9.74
N PRO A 213 -3.42 3.58 -9.12
CA PRO A 213 -4.41 2.52 -8.97
C PRO A 213 -4.73 1.84 -10.30
N LEU A 214 -4.87 0.52 -10.28
CA LEU A 214 -5.17 -0.30 -11.45
C LEU A 214 -6.61 -0.81 -11.38
N PHE A 215 -7.43 -0.42 -12.35
CA PHE A 215 -8.80 -0.89 -12.47
C PHE A 215 -8.95 -1.99 -13.52
N ALA A 216 -9.16 -3.22 -13.08
CA ALA A 216 -9.53 -4.36 -13.93
C ALA A 216 -11.05 -4.35 -14.19
N ARG A 217 -11.50 -3.60 -15.18
CA ARG A 217 -12.93 -3.34 -15.48
C ARG A 217 -13.76 -4.60 -15.64
N GLU A 218 -13.26 -5.58 -16.40
CA GLU A 218 -13.94 -6.85 -16.66
C GLU A 218 -14.16 -7.70 -15.39
N GLN A 219 -13.43 -7.38 -14.33
CA GLN A 219 -13.42 -8.09 -13.06
C GLN A 219 -14.13 -7.31 -11.95
N ASN A 220 -14.34 -6.00 -12.12
CA ASN A 220 -14.72 -5.03 -11.09
C ASN A 220 -13.72 -5.00 -9.90
N ILE A 221 -12.43 -5.18 -10.18
CA ILE A 221 -11.37 -5.15 -9.14
C ILE A 221 -10.52 -3.89 -9.32
N ILE A 222 -10.25 -3.18 -8.21
CA ILE A 222 -9.39 -2.01 -8.17
C ILE A 222 -8.23 -2.31 -7.20
N SER A 223 -7.00 -2.40 -7.72
CA SER A 223 -5.79 -2.53 -6.91
C SER A 223 -5.19 -1.15 -6.65
N ILE A 224 -4.92 -0.84 -5.37
CA ILE A 224 -4.49 0.49 -4.94
C ILE A 224 -3.12 0.54 -4.27
N ASP A 225 -2.40 -0.58 -4.14
CA ASP A 225 -1.05 -0.62 -3.58
C ASP A 225 -0.05 0.08 -4.50
N GLY A 226 0.35 1.29 -4.15
CA GLY A 226 1.33 2.10 -4.87
C GLY A 226 2.79 1.73 -4.61
N GLY A 227 3.05 0.71 -3.79
CA GLY A 227 4.40 0.27 -3.41
C GLY A 227 5.11 1.24 -2.48
N CYS A 228 4.42 1.98 -1.63
CA CYS A 228 4.89 3.07 -0.77
C CYS A 228 6.36 2.91 -0.34
N VAL A 229 6.68 2.20 0.73
CA VAL A 229 8.09 2.00 1.17
C VAL A 229 8.83 0.88 0.45
N LEU A 230 8.14 0.08 -0.36
CA LEU A 230 8.69 -1.11 -1.01
C LEU A 230 9.39 -0.81 -2.33
N LYS A 231 9.12 0.33 -2.92
CA LYS A 231 9.66 0.76 -4.21
C LYS A 231 10.34 2.11 -4.07
N LEU A 232 11.46 2.29 -4.77
CA LEU A 232 12.20 3.55 -4.77
C LEU A 232 11.36 4.74 -5.26
N ASP A 233 10.43 4.48 -6.16
CA ASP A 233 9.47 5.41 -6.75
C ASP A 233 8.04 5.08 -6.34
N GLY A 234 7.87 4.40 -5.19
CA GLY A 234 6.57 4.09 -4.62
C GLY A 234 5.84 5.34 -4.14
N GLN A 235 4.53 5.24 -4.13
CA GLN A 235 3.63 6.28 -3.68
C GLN A 235 2.52 5.68 -2.82
N LEU A 236 1.82 6.51 -2.07
CA LEU A 236 0.61 6.13 -1.37
C LEU A 236 -0.59 6.62 -2.17
N ASN A 237 -1.54 5.72 -2.46
CA ASN A 237 -2.74 6.04 -3.22
C ASN A 237 -3.96 6.16 -2.30
N ALA A 238 -4.80 7.17 -2.53
CA ALA A 238 -6.15 7.28 -2.00
C ALA A 238 -7.16 7.11 -3.14
N LEU A 239 -7.95 6.05 -3.11
CA LEU A 239 -9.11 5.85 -3.99
C LEU A 239 -10.32 6.53 -3.35
N ILE A 240 -11.08 7.30 -4.12
CA ILE A 240 -12.13 8.17 -3.60
C ILE A 240 -13.43 7.91 -4.33
N PHE A 241 -14.43 7.37 -3.62
CA PHE A 241 -15.80 7.28 -4.10
C PHE A 241 -16.61 8.47 -3.56
N PRO A 242 -17.36 9.20 -4.41
CA PRO A 242 -18.23 10.29 -3.96
C PRO A 242 -19.27 9.84 -2.93
N THR A 243 -19.84 8.65 -3.16
CA THR A 243 -20.82 7.97 -2.31
C THR A 243 -20.64 6.46 -2.42
N GLU A 244 -21.26 5.69 -1.53
CA GLU A 244 -21.16 4.23 -1.51
C GLU A 244 -21.74 3.57 -2.77
N ASP A 245 -22.82 4.14 -3.30
CA ASP A 245 -23.55 3.69 -4.50
C ASP A 245 -23.02 4.30 -5.82
N SER A 246 -21.89 5.03 -5.75
CA SER A 246 -21.32 5.66 -6.95
C SER A 246 -20.67 4.62 -7.87
N ASP A 247 -20.99 4.68 -9.15
CA ASP A 247 -20.34 3.93 -10.24
C ASP A 247 -19.05 4.61 -10.73
N THR A 248 -18.72 5.77 -10.19
CA THR A 248 -17.52 6.55 -10.50
C THR A 248 -16.65 6.74 -9.28
N PHE A 249 -15.35 6.83 -9.51
CA PHE A 249 -14.36 7.13 -8.50
C PHE A 249 -13.24 7.98 -9.08
N THR A 250 -12.51 8.64 -8.18
CA THR A 250 -11.27 9.35 -8.48
C THR A 250 -10.15 8.81 -7.59
N TRP A 251 -8.94 9.27 -7.80
CA TRP A 251 -7.84 8.92 -6.93
C TRP A 251 -6.85 10.09 -6.80
N GLN A 252 -6.11 10.09 -5.72
CA GLN A 252 -4.97 10.98 -5.49
C GLN A 252 -3.78 10.15 -5.04
N ALA A 253 -2.58 10.64 -5.27
CA ALA A 253 -1.36 9.98 -4.84
C ALA A 253 -0.43 10.96 -4.15
N TYR A 254 0.32 10.44 -3.18
CA TYR A 254 1.35 11.18 -2.47
C TYR A 254 2.66 10.39 -2.49
N ASP A 255 3.74 11.01 -2.95
CA ASP A 255 5.08 10.42 -3.07
C ASP A 255 6.15 11.25 -2.32
N GLY A 256 5.74 12.24 -1.53
CA GLY A 256 6.63 13.12 -0.79
C GLY A 256 7.47 14.07 -1.65
N LEU A 257 7.27 14.06 -2.98
CA LEU A 257 8.03 14.91 -3.88
C LEU A 257 7.35 16.27 -4.07
N PRO A 258 8.14 17.35 -4.27
CA PRO A 258 7.58 18.66 -4.52
C PRO A 258 6.83 18.67 -5.87
N VAL A 259 5.66 19.30 -5.87
CA VAL A 259 4.86 19.52 -7.08
C VAL A 259 5.43 20.71 -7.86
N TYR A 260 5.83 20.48 -9.10
CA TYR A 260 6.24 21.53 -10.02
C TYR A 260 5.17 21.76 -11.08
N THR A 261 4.73 23.01 -11.21
CA THR A 261 3.84 23.42 -12.31
C THR A 261 4.69 23.83 -13.50
N ALA A 262 4.48 23.17 -14.65
CA ALA A 262 5.09 23.61 -15.90
C ALA A 262 4.46 24.94 -16.32
N LEU A 263 5.28 26.02 -16.34
CA LEU A 263 4.81 27.37 -16.69
C LEU A 263 4.79 27.63 -18.20
N ASP A 264 5.44 26.78 -19.02
CA ASP A 264 5.50 26.97 -20.47
C ASP A 264 5.45 25.64 -21.23
N ARG A 265 4.77 25.67 -22.39
CA ARG A 265 4.87 24.62 -23.40
C ARG A 265 6.02 24.99 -24.33
N GLN A 266 7.10 24.28 -24.27
CA GLN A 266 8.08 24.34 -25.35
C GLN A 266 7.38 23.83 -26.62
N GLY A 267 7.08 24.76 -27.55
CA GLY A 267 6.57 24.40 -28.87
C GLY A 267 7.51 23.38 -29.50
N GLY A 268 6.95 22.33 -30.13
CA GLY A 268 7.70 21.18 -30.58
C GLY A 268 9.02 21.57 -31.23
N LEU A 269 10.11 21.21 -30.58
CA LEU A 269 11.44 21.35 -31.17
C LEU A 269 11.48 20.51 -32.44
N PRO A 270 11.98 21.08 -33.56
CA PRO A 270 12.29 20.26 -34.75
C PRO A 270 13.20 19.12 -34.27
N ARG A 271 12.95 17.92 -34.78
CA ARG A 271 13.65 16.66 -34.42
C ARG A 271 15.13 16.93 -34.21
N LEU A 272 15.56 17.01 -32.94
CA LEU A 272 16.96 17.01 -32.61
C LEU A 272 17.51 15.65 -33.03
N HIS A 273 18.49 15.66 -33.93
CA HIS A 273 19.29 14.49 -34.24
C HIS A 273 19.79 13.90 -32.93
N GLN A 274 19.55 12.62 -32.71
CA GLN A 274 20.05 11.88 -31.57
C GLN A 274 21.59 11.99 -31.56
N HIS A 275 22.12 12.85 -30.71
CA HIS A 275 23.54 12.76 -30.36
C HIS A 275 23.70 11.59 -29.38
N PRO A 276 24.67 10.68 -29.61
CA PRO A 276 24.95 9.64 -28.65
C PRO A 276 25.33 10.29 -27.30
N LEU A 277 24.66 9.87 -26.25
CA LEU A 277 24.94 10.30 -24.89
C LEU A 277 26.39 9.92 -24.55
N GLY A 278 27.25 10.90 -24.39
CA GLY A 278 28.59 10.70 -23.85
C GLY A 278 28.54 10.20 -22.40
N PRO A 279 29.65 9.62 -21.88
CA PRO A 279 29.66 9.03 -20.56
C PRO A 279 29.30 10.06 -19.48
N ILE A 280 28.29 9.74 -18.66
CA ILE A 280 27.88 10.56 -17.51
C ILE A 280 29.01 10.52 -16.49
N ARG A 281 29.63 11.66 -16.23
CA ARG A 281 30.62 11.80 -15.14
C ARG A 281 29.90 11.71 -13.79
N PRO A 282 30.36 10.86 -12.84
CA PRO A 282 29.82 10.88 -11.48
C PRO A 282 30.30 12.15 -10.79
N GLY A 283 29.38 13.01 -10.36
CA GLY A 283 29.76 14.19 -9.56
C GLY A 283 28.80 15.37 -9.53
N ALA A 284 27.58 15.26 -10.04
CA ALA A 284 26.58 16.28 -9.80
C ALA A 284 25.32 15.64 -9.25
N ALA A 285 24.87 16.09 -8.07
CA ALA A 285 23.56 15.76 -7.54
C ALA A 285 22.50 16.27 -8.52
N GLY A 286 22.16 15.43 -9.49
CA GLY A 286 21.20 15.74 -10.53
C GLY A 286 19.79 15.51 -10.03
N VAL A 287 19.04 16.56 -9.83
CA VAL A 287 17.58 16.53 -9.71
C VAL A 287 17.04 15.75 -10.93
N ARG A 288 16.52 14.55 -10.71
CA ARG A 288 15.85 13.77 -11.75
C ARG A 288 14.54 14.47 -12.09
N ARG A 289 14.47 15.12 -13.25
CA ARG A 289 13.24 15.69 -13.78
C ARG A 289 12.34 14.52 -14.22
N ARG A 290 11.27 14.24 -13.48
CA ARG A 290 10.16 13.44 -14.01
C ARG A 290 9.35 14.34 -14.95
N VAL A 291 9.29 14.01 -16.22
CA VAL A 291 8.38 14.64 -17.17
C VAL A 291 7.07 13.86 -17.10
N PHE A 292 6.08 14.42 -16.42
CA PHE A 292 4.73 13.86 -16.46
C PHE A 292 4.01 14.33 -17.75
N PRO A 293 3.23 13.46 -18.41
CA PRO A 293 2.37 13.92 -19.48
C PRO A 293 1.34 14.91 -18.93
N VAL A 294 1.32 16.14 -19.48
CA VAL A 294 0.32 17.13 -19.12
C VAL A 294 -1.03 16.66 -19.70
N PRO A 295 -2.10 16.55 -18.89
CA PRO A 295 -3.42 16.22 -19.41
C PRO A 295 -3.88 17.20 -20.48
N ALA A 296 -4.61 16.73 -21.47
CA ALA A 296 -5.20 17.59 -22.49
C ALA A 296 -6.15 18.62 -21.85
N PRO A 297 -6.32 19.83 -22.44
CA PRO A 297 -7.23 20.84 -21.90
C PRO A 297 -8.64 20.29 -21.75
N GLY A 298 -9.23 20.39 -20.55
CA GLY A 298 -10.57 19.86 -20.24
C GLY A 298 -10.58 18.59 -19.40
N VAL A 299 -9.42 17.99 -19.13
CA VAL A 299 -9.27 16.80 -18.29
C VAL A 299 -9.12 17.20 -16.83
N ARG A 300 -10.02 16.74 -15.97
CA ARG A 300 -9.92 16.98 -14.52
C ARG A 300 -8.78 16.17 -13.92
N PRO A 301 -7.97 16.72 -13.00
CA PRO A 301 -7.00 15.95 -12.24
C PRO A 301 -7.71 14.81 -11.49
N GLY A 302 -7.12 13.61 -11.53
CA GLY A 302 -7.67 12.44 -10.82
C GLY A 302 -8.58 11.51 -11.62
N ALA A 303 -8.83 11.79 -12.91
CA ALA A 303 -9.59 10.85 -13.74
C ALA A 303 -8.76 9.61 -14.09
N VAL A 304 -9.32 8.42 -13.89
CA VAL A 304 -8.71 7.16 -14.33
C VAL A 304 -8.93 7.03 -15.85
N TYR A 305 -7.83 7.00 -16.62
CA TYR A 305 -7.87 6.75 -18.06
C TYR A 305 -7.45 5.31 -18.34
N PRO A 306 -8.40 4.44 -18.77
CA PRO A 306 -8.07 3.04 -19.04
C PRO A 306 -7.35 2.80 -20.37
N ASP A 307 -7.34 3.78 -21.29
CA ASP A 307 -6.96 3.58 -22.68
C ASP A 307 -5.69 4.31 -23.14
N LEU A 308 -4.90 4.88 -22.21
CA LEU A 308 -3.59 5.42 -22.55
C LEU A 308 -2.51 4.32 -22.50
N LEU A 309 -2.59 3.38 -23.42
CA LEU A 309 -1.41 2.71 -23.90
C LEU A 309 -0.55 3.77 -24.61
N PRO A 310 0.76 3.86 -24.31
CA PRO A 310 1.63 4.71 -25.08
C PRO A 310 1.58 4.27 -26.55
N PRO A 311 1.54 5.20 -27.52
CA PRO A 311 1.52 4.84 -28.94
C PRO A 311 2.66 3.90 -29.25
N ALA A 312 2.41 2.86 -30.05
CA ALA A 312 3.38 1.90 -30.51
C ALA A 312 4.58 2.63 -31.14
N GLY A 313 5.73 2.63 -30.46
CA GLY A 313 6.94 3.34 -30.92
C GLY A 313 7.85 3.85 -29.81
N TRP A 314 7.50 3.72 -28.55
CA TRP A 314 8.42 4.02 -27.44
C TRP A 314 9.38 2.83 -27.28
N GLY A 315 10.51 2.92 -28.01
CA GLY A 315 11.60 1.95 -27.94
C GLY A 315 12.11 1.81 -26.51
N ALA A 316 12.35 0.55 -26.14
CA ALA A 316 13.04 0.16 -24.92
C ALA A 316 14.41 0.85 -24.83
N ALA A 317 14.47 1.97 -24.16
CA ALA A 317 15.71 2.60 -23.73
C ALA A 317 15.58 2.95 -22.26
N VAL A 318 16.41 2.27 -21.49
CA VAL A 318 16.71 2.48 -20.06
C VAL A 318 16.05 1.45 -19.12
N VAL A 319 16.46 0.19 -19.22
CA VAL A 319 16.82 -0.64 -18.07
C VAL A 319 17.99 -1.54 -18.48
N ARG A 320 19.18 -1.01 -18.54
CA ARG A 320 20.42 -1.78 -18.40
C ARG A 320 21.22 -1.16 -17.28
N GLY A 321 21.24 -1.81 -16.14
CA GLY A 321 22.11 -1.38 -15.07
C GLY A 321 21.76 -1.91 -13.69
N LEU A 322 21.43 -3.21 -13.53
CA LEU A 322 21.54 -3.92 -12.25
C LEU A 322 21.55 -5.44 -12.48
N HIS A 323 22.47 -5.90 -13.35
CA HIS A 323 22.93 -7.29 -13.33
C HIS A 323 24.45 -7.26 -13.43
N GLY A 324 25.12 -7.53 -12.31
CA GLY A 324 26.56 -7.61 -12.28
C GLY A 324 27.14 -7.73 -10.88
N LEU A 325 26.67 -8.71 -10.11
CA LEU A 325 27.50 -9.29 -9.05
C LEU A 325 27.83 -10.73 -9.44
N PRO A 326 29.12 -11.10 -9.50
CA PRO A 326 29.51 -12.47 -9.82
C PRO A 326 29.16 -13.42 -8.67
N PRO A 327 28.90 -14.72 -8.94
CA PRO A 327 28.58 -15.69 -7.90
C PRO A 327 29.80 -15.93 -7.01
N ALA A 328 29.53 -15.99 -5.69
CA ALA A 328 30.52 -16.35 -4.69
C ALA A 328 31.05 -17.77 -4.96
N ARG A 329 32.37 -17.94 -4.94
CA ARG A 329 33.04 -19.24 -5.00
C ARG A 329 32.80 -20.04 -3.73
N PRO A 330 32.58 -21.36 -3.80
CA PRO A 330 32.47 -22.20 -2.61
C PRO A 330 33.84 -22.33 -1.89
N PRO A 331 33.85 -22.54 -0.60
CA PRO A 331 35.06 -22.73 0.18
C PRO A 331 35.71 -24.11 -0.15
N ARG A 332 37.04 -24.12 -0.16
CA ARG A 332 37.83 -25.36 -0.23
C ARG A 332 37.85 -26.08 1.12
#